data_68b566a52f3af5d3e49cf1080d229a38
#
_entry.id   68b566a52f3af5d3e49cf1080d229a38
#
_cell.length_a   1.000
_cell.length_b   1.000
_cell.length_c   1.000
_cell.angle_alpha   90.00
_cell.angle_beta   90.00
_cell.angle_gamma   90.00
#
_symmetry.space_group_name_H-M   'P 1'
#
loop_
_entity.id
_entity.type
_entity.pdbx_description
1 polymer ?
#
loop_
_entity_poly.entity_id
_entity_poly.type
_entity_poly.pdbx_seq_one_letter_code
_entity_poly.pdbx_strand_id
1 'polypeptide(L)'
;MNLENFDWGPTSEIFKQQVINEIFNGVNDYEKIFEVEEGDIVVDIGATVGEFTYKILEKKPKHCYVVEPLSVFFDTLKRNLYGHPVSFTNAAILSEKYCEISCDGNIESVNTLTFNDFIKLNRLTHIDFLKFDCEGGEYDIFSEKNIDFLKTVPKIACEMHLRTKLHEEKFRHFRDNILQNFTNF
;
A
#
# COMPACT_ATOMS: atom_id res chain seq x y z
N MET A 1 14.68 1.00 15.64
CA MET A 1 13.32 0.42 15.72
C MET A 1 13.34 -0.87 16.55
N ASN A 2 12.38 -1.08 17.45
CA ASN A 2 12.27 -2.30 18.26
C ASN A 2 11.03 -3.10 17.84
N LEU A 3 11.23 -4.30 17.28
CA LEU A 3 10.16 -5.19 16.85
C LEU A 3 9.65 -6.12 17.99
N GLU A 4 10.21 -6.04 19.18
CA GLU A 4 9.81 -6.90 20.32
C GLU A 4 8.32 -6.70 20.70
N ASN A 5 7.81 -5.48 20.52
CA ASN A 5 6.43 -5.12 20.85
C ASN A 5 5.54 -4.99 19.61
N PHE A 6 6.05 -5.29 18.41
CA PHE A 6 5.26 -5.25 17.19
C PHE A 6 4.33 -6.46 17.13
N ASP A 7 3.03 -6.20 17.04
CA ASP A 7 2.01 -7.25 16.94
C ASP A 7 1.93 -7.76 15.49
N TRP A 8 2.36 -8.98 15.27
CA TRP A 8 2.31 -9.63 13.95
C TRP A 8 0.92 -10.18 13.62
N GLY A 9 -0.04 -10.11 14.57
CA GLY A 9 -1.39 -10.59 14.35
C GLY A 9 -1.43 -12.06 13.96
N PRO A 10 -2.34 -12.46 13.08
CA PRO A 10 -2.51 -13.85 12.65
C PRO A 10 -1.56 -14.24 11.50
N THR A 11 -0.51 -13.47 11.22
CA THR A 11 0.43 -13.78 10.16
C THR A 11 1.23 -15.05 10.47
N SER A 12 1.56 -15.83 9.45
CA SER A 12 2.41 -17.00 9.61
C SER A 12 3.84 -16.60 9.97
N GLU A 13 4.59 -17.49 10.64
CA GLU A 13 6.00 -17.24 10.94
C GLU A 13 6.83 -17.09 9.64
N ILE A 14 6.44 -17.76 8.56
CA ILE A 14 7.09 -17.63 7.23
C ILE A 14 6.90 -16.20 6.72
N PHE A 15 5.67 -15.69 6.73
CA PHE A 15 5.37 -14.31 6.32
C PHE A 15 6.15 -13.30 7.16
N LYS A 16 6.15 -13.45 8.47
CA LYS A 16 6.91 -12.58 9.39
C LYS A 16 8.40 -12.54 9.05
N GLN A 17 9.03 -13.71 8.84
CA GLN A 17 10.45 -13.77 8.47
C GLN A 17 10.71 -13.13 7.10
N GLN A 18 9.80 -13.31 6.14
CA GLN A 18 9.88 -12.67 4.83
C GLN A 18 9.85 -11.14 4.98
N VAL A 19 8.87 -10.59 5.68
CA VAL A 19 8.72 -9.15 5.92
C VAL A 19 9.94 -8.58 6.65
N ILE A 20 10.46 -9.27 7.67
CA ILE A 20 11.68 -8.84 8.37
C ILE A 20 12.85 -8.73 7.39
N ASN A 21 13.01 -9.69 6.50
CA ASN A 21 14.10 -9.67 5.53
C ASN A 21 13.91 -8.59 4.47
N GLU A 22 12.72 -8.43 3.94
CA GLU A 22 12.42 -7.50 2.85
C GLU A 22 12.41 -6.06 3.33
N ILE A 23 11.65 -5.76 4.36
CA ILE A 23 11.41 -4.37 4.80
C ILE A 23 12.46 -3.90 5.79
N PHE A 24 12.76 -4.71 6.82
CA PHE A 24 13.64 -4.25 7.91
C PHE A 24 15.13 -4.51 7.63
N ASN A 25 15.48 -5.57 6.90
CA ASN A 25 16.85 -5.85 6.49
C ASN A 25 17.19 -5.30 5.09
N GLY A 26 16.21 -4.69 4.39
CA GLY A 26 16.41 -3.98 3.13
C GLY A 26 16.69 -4.86 1.92
N VAL A 27 16.31 -6.14 1.94
CA VAL A 27 16.53 -7.06 0.80
C VAL A 27 15.65 -6.66 -0.39
N ASN A 28 14.41 -6.25 -0.11
CA ASN A 28 13.45 -5.80 -1.13
C ASN A 28 12.60 -4.62 -0.61
N ASP A 29 13.27 -3.62 -0.08
CA ASP A 29 12.62 -2.49 0.58
C ASP A 29 11.96 -1.54 -0.42
N TYR A 30 10.77 -1.07 -0.12
CA TYR A 30 10.06 -0.04 -0.89
C TYR A 30 10.81 1.30 -0.94
N GLU A 31 11.75 1.52 -0.02
CA GLU A 31 12.62 2.69 0.02
C GLU A 31 13.97 2.49 -0.71
N LYS A 32 14.09 1.47 -1.55
CA LYS A 32 15.35 1.13 -2.22
C LYS A 32 15.85 2.21 -3.18
N ILE A 33 14.94 2.95 -3.80
CA ILE A 33 15.27 4.01 -4.79
C ILE A 33 15.01 5.39 -4.19
N PHE A 34 13.86 5.56 -3.54
CA PHE A 34 13.44 6.81 -2.92
C PHE A 34 13.13 6.54 -1.44
N GLU A 35 13.54 7.44 -0.58
CA GLU A 35 13.26 7.35 0.85
C GLU A 35 12.10 8.27 1.26
N VAL A 36 11.36 7.85 2.29
CA VAL A 36 10.47 8.76 3.02
C VAL A 36 11.30 9.76 3.77
N GLU A 37 10.93 11.03 3.75
CA GLU A 37 11.61 12.14 4.41
C GLU A 37 10.79 12.73 5.54
N GLU A 38 11.44 13.47 6.44
CA GLU A 38 10.75 14.18 7.51
C GLU A 38 9.75 15.19 6.93
N GLY A 39 8.50 15.11 7.38
CA GLY A 39 7.43 15.99 6.91
C GLY A 39 6.64 15.47 5.71
N ASP A 40 7.01 14.34 5.11
CA ASP A 40 6.29 13.74 3.99
C ASP A 40 4.85 13.36 4.37
N ILE A 41 3.94 13.50 3.43
CA ILE A 41 2.62 12.85 3.43
C ILE A 41 2.76 11.52 2.71
N VAL A 42 2.56 10.44 3.45
CA VAL A 42 2.73 9.06 2.98
C VAL A 42 1.37 8.39 2.82
N VAL A 43 1.21 7.65 1.73
CA VAL A 43 0.07 6.74 1.52
C VAL A 43 0.61 5.32 1.38
N ASP A 44 0.08 4.39 2.18
CA ASP A 44 0.43 2.96 2.20
C ASP A 44 -0.83 2.14 1.92
N ILE A 45 -0.95 1.61 0.70
CA ILE A 45 -2.08 0.79 0.25
C ILE A 45 -1.65 -0.69 0.25
N GLY A 46 -2.43 -1.53 0.93
CA GLY A 46 -2.05 -2.90 1.26
C GLY A 46 -1.09 -2.92 2.45
N ALA A 47 -1.52 -2.27 3.54
CA ALA A 47 -0.65 -2.02 4.69
C ALA A 47 -0.51 -3.25 5.60
N THR A 48 -1.26 -4.31 5.40
CA THR A 48 -1.27 -5.56 6.17
C THR A 48 -1.36 -5.28 7.67
N VAL A 49 -0.34 -5.59 8.46
CA VAL A 49 -0.28 -5.30 9.90
C VAL A 49 0.47 -4.00 10.22
N GLY A 50 0.85 -3.22 9.18
CA GLY A 50 1.44 -1.88 9.30
C GLY A 50 2.97 -1.86 9.34
N GLU A 51 3.63 -2.89 8.90
CA GLU A 51 5.08 -3.07 9.00
C GLU A 51 5.88 -1.98 8.27
N PHE A 52 5.49 -1.64 7.02
CA PHE A 52 6.15 -0.56 6.30
C PHE A 52 5.93 0.78 6.97
N THR A 53 4.65 1.11 7.26
CA THR A 53 4.33 2.37 7.95
C THR A 53 5.02 2.46 9.30
N TYR A 54 5.05 1.39 10.10
CA TYR A 54 5.76 1.35 11.39
C TYR A 54 7.25 1.67 11.24
N LYS A 55 7.91 1.09 10.21
CA LYS A 55 9.31 1.37 9.91
C LYS A 55 9.56 2.85 9.63
N ILE A 56 8.74 3.46 8.76
CA ILE A 56 8.97 4.84 8.31
C ILE A 56 8.60 5.91 9.35
N LEU A 57 7.88 5.56 10.43
CA LEU A 57 7.58 6.50 11.52
C LEU A 57 8.85 7.07 12.19
N GLU A 58 9.98 6.35 12.16
CA GLU A 58 11.25 6.88 12.66
C GLU A 58 11.75 8.09 11.86
N LYS A 59 11.34 8.21 10.60
CA LYS A 59 11.67 9.35 9.71
C LYS A 59 10.76 10.56 9.92
N LYS A 60 9.78 10.45 10.84
CA LYS A 60 8.85 11.53 11.22
C LYS A 60 8.07 12.11 10.04
N PRO A 61 7.35 11.27 9.26
CA PRO A 61 6.43 11.78 8.27
C PRO A 61 5.41 12.70 8.93
N LYS A 62 4.89 13.68 8.19
CA LYS A 62 3.87 14.58 8.67
C LYS A 62 2.57 13.84 8.95
N HIS A 63 2.21 12.91 8.07
CA HIS A 63 1.02 12.07 8.23
C HIS A 63 1.10 10.84 7.32
N CYS A 64 0.59 9.71 7.80
CA CYS A 64 0.45 8.50 7.01
C CYS A 64 -1.04 8.16 6.82
N TYR A 65 -1.43 7.80 5.60
CA TYR A 65 -2.75 7.29 5.27
C TYR A 65 -2.59 5.82 4.90
N VAL A 66 -3.15 4.94 5.71
CA VAL A 66 -2.99 3.49 5.55
C VAL A 66 -4.29 2.83 5.14
N VAL A 67 -4.21 1.90 4.21
CA VAL A 67 -5.35 1.19 3.64
C VAL A 67 -5.11 -0.31 3.73
N GLU A 68 -6.03 -1.01 4.39
CA GLU A 68 -6.00 -2.46 4.53
C GLU A 68 -7.43 -3.02 4.49
N PRO A 69 -7.76 -3.91 3.54
CA PRO A 69 -9.12 -4.43 3.39
C PRO A 69 -9.52 -5.48 4.42
N LEU A 70 -8.61 -6.39 4.82
CA LEU A 70 -8.94 -7.51 5.69
C LEU A 70 -9.07 -7.06 7.14
N SER A 71 -10.24 -7.31 7.74
CA SER A 71 -10.57 -6.83 9.08
C SER A 71 -9.57 -7.28 10.15
N VAL A 72 -9.08 -8.51 10.05
CA VAL A 72 -8.16 -9.10 11.02
C VAL A 72 -6.78 -8.41 10.99
N PHE A 73 -6.29 -8.05 9.81
CA PHE A 73 -5.05 -7.29 9.65
C PHE A 73 -5.27 -5.83 10.01
N PHE A 74 -6.38 -5.25 9.60
CA PHE A 74 -6.73 -3.87 9.90
C PHE A 74 -6.81 -3.59 11.42
N ASP A 75 -7.34 -4.52 12.21
CA ASP A 75 -7.37 -4.37 13.66
C ASP A 75 -5.97 -4.45 14.28
N THR A 76 -5.10 -5.29 13.75
CA THR A 76 -3.69 -5.37 14.16
C THR A 76 -2.92 -4.10 13.77
N LEU A 77 -3.09 -3.65 12.53
CA LEU A 77 -2.56 -2.40 12.00
C LEU A 77 -2.88 -1.19 12.91
N LYS A 78 -4.14 -1.07 13.34
CA LYS A 78 -4.55 -0.01 14.27
C LYS A 78 -3.84 -0.08 15.62
N ARG A 79 -3.62 -1.29 16.16
CA ARG A 79 -2.88 -1.46 17.42
C ARG A 79 -1.42 -1.06 17.28
N ASN A 80 -0.76 -1.50 16.19
CA ASN A 80 0.64 -1.21 15.92
C ASN A 80 0.92 0.28 15.75
N LEU A 81 0.00 1.00 15.12
CA LEU A 81 0.17 2.41 14.77
C LEU A 81 -0.61 3.37 15.69
N TYR A 82 -1.12 2.84 16.82
CA TYR A 82 -1.84 3.67 17.79
C TYR A 82 -0.99 4.82 18.34
N GLY A 83 -1.56 6.02 18.38
CA GLY A 83 -0.88 7.21 18.92
C GLY A 83 0.06 7.92 17.94
N HIS A 84 0.22 7.40 16.73
CA HIS A 84 0.98 8.03 15.66
C HIS A 84 0.10 8.88 14.72
N PRO A 85 0.66 9.78 13.91
CA PRO A 85 -0.10 10.60 12.96
C PRO A 85 -0.55 9.79 11.75
N VAL A 86 -1.51 8.88 11.97
CA VAL A 86 -2.00 7.92 10.97
C VAL A 86 -3.52 7.99 10.83
N SER A 87 -3.99 8.01 9.59
CA SER A 87 -5.40 7.82 9.22
C SER A 87 -5.60 6.42 8.64
N PHE A 88 -6.65 5.74 9.08
CA PHE A 88 -6.92 4.35 8.76
C PHE A 88 -8.13 4.21 7.83
N THR A 89 -8.01 3.40 6.77
CA THR A 89 -9.11 3.07 5.85
C THR A 89 -9.23 1.56 5.71
N ASN A 90 -10.38 0.99 6.14
CA ASN A 90 -10.65 -0.43 5.95
C ASN A 90 -11.42 -0.66 4.65
N ALA A 91 -10.69 -0.79 3.55
CA ALA A 91 -11.20 -1.02 2.21
C ALA A 91 -10.12 -1.56 1.28
N ALA A 92 -10.51 -2.18 0.17
CA ALA A 92 -9.63 -2.42 -0.97
C ALA A 92 -9.71 -1.23 -1.95
N ILE A 93 -8.60 -0.85 -2.57
CA ILE A 93 -8.59 0.17 -3.62
C ILE A 93 -8.81 -0.52 -4.97
N LEU A 94 -10.06 -0.53 -5.41
CA LEU A 94 -10.51 -1.21 -6.63
C LEU A 94 -11.61 -0.40 -7.32
N SER A 95 -11.75 -0.58 -8.62
CA SER A 95 -12.84 0.00 -9.40
C SER A 95 -14.17 -0.77 -9.25
N GLU A 96 -14.11 -2.01 -8.82
CA GLU A 96 -15.28 -2.86 -8.59
C GLU A 96 -15.95 -2.52 -7.25
N LYS A 97 -17.28 -2.65 -7.20
CA LYS A 97 -18.05 -2.30 -5.98
C LYS A 97 -17.98 -3.35 -4.88
N TYR A 98 -17.61 -4.57 -5.23
CA TYR A 98 -17.54 -5.70 -4.31
C TYR A 98 -16.26 -6.47 -4.59
N CYS A 99 -15.60 -6.87 -3.53
CA CYS A 99 -14.44 -7.71 -3.58
C CYS A 99 -14.53 -8.77 -2.48
N GLU A 100 -14.22 -10.01 -2.83
CA GLU A 100 -14.00 -11.08 -1.87
C GLU A 100 -12.51 -11.41 -1.88
N ILE A 101 -11.90 -11.36 -0.72
CA ILE A 101 -10.49 -11.70 -0.54
C ILE A 101 -10.38 -13.01 0.21
N SER A 102 -9.62 -13.95 -0.34
CA SER A 102 -9.30 -15.21 0.34
C SER A 102 -7.96 -15.08 1.06
N CYS A 103 -7.99 -15.32 2.38
CA CYS A 103 -6.79 -15.35 3.20
C CYS A 103 -6.87 -16.59 4.12
N ASP A 104 -5.86 -17.43 4.06
CA ASP A 104 -5.73 -18.67 4.86
C ASP A 104 -6.99 -19.57 4.82
N GLY A 105 -7.62 -19.66 3.63
CA GLY A 105 -8.83 -20.48 3.42
C GLY A 105 -10.13 -19.85 3.90
N ASN A 106 -10.09 -18.66 4.47
CA ASN A 106 -11.27 -17.85 4.79
C ASN A 106 -11.53 -16.84 3.67
N ILE A 107 -12.79 -16.62 3.35
CA ILE A 107 -13.23 -15.61 2.37
C ILE A 107 -13.90 -14.47 3.15
N GLU A 108 -13.40 -13.26 2.95
CA GLU A 108 -13.98 -12.05 3.52
C GLU A 108 -14.50 -11.14 2.39
N SER A 109 -15.75 -10.71 2.52
CA SER A 109 -16.31 -9.66 1.66
C SER A 109 -15.89 -8.31 2.21
N VAL A 110 -15.14 -7.55 1.42
CA VAL A 110 -14.52 -6.30 1.86
C VAL A 110 -15.15 -5.09 1.17
N ASN A 111 -15.11 -3.95 1.85
CA ASN A 111 -15.47 -2.68 1.24
C ASN A 111 -14.46 -2.30 0.16
N THR A 112 -14.91 -1.62 -0.88
CA THR A 112 -14.04 -1.10 -1.93
C THR A 112 -14.20 0.41 -2.07
N LEU A 113 -13.10 1.06 -2.44
CA LEU A 113 -13.05 2.46 -2.83
C LEU A 113 -12.26 2.59 -4.13
N THR A 114 -12.67 3.47 -5.03
CA THR A 114 -11.76 3.87 -6.10
C THR A 114 -10.61 4.71 -5.53
N PHE A 115 -9.47 4.76 -6.21
CA PHE A 115 -8.36 5.61 -5.79
C PHE A 115 -8.80 7.09 -5.67
N ASN A 116 -9.58 7.58 -6.62
CA ASN A 116 -10.13 8.93 -6.57
C ASN A 116 -11.06 9.18 -5.36
N ASP A 117 -11.89 8.19 -4.98
CA ASP A 117 -12.75 8.34 -3.81
C ASP A 117 -11.94 8.31 -2.51
N PHE A 118 -10.89 7.50 -2.45
CA PHE A 118 -9.93 7.52 -1.34
C PHE A 118 -9.25 8.89 -1.19
N ILE A 119 -8.77 9.47 -2.30
CA ILE A 119 -8.17 10.82 -2.31
C ILE A 119 -9.17 11.87 -1.80
N LYS A 120 -10.41 11.84 -2.27
CA LYS A 120 -11.47 12.78 -1.85
C LYS A 120 -11.85 12.59 -0.39
N LEU A 121 -12.03 11.34 0.06
CA LEU A 121 -12.39 10.99 1.44
C LEU A 121 -11.40 11.58 2.44
N ASN A 122 -10.12 11.47 2.13
CA ASN A 122 -9.03 11.94 2.96
C ASN A 122 -8.62 13.40 2.68
N ARG A 123 -9.30 14.08 1.73
CA ARG A 123 -9.00 15.47 1.31
C ARG A 123 -7.54 15.67 0.92
N LEU A 124 -6.95 14.66 0.29
CA LEU A 124 -5.57 14.69 -0.14
C LEU A 124 -5.41 15.62 -1.34
N THR A 125 -4.57 16.63 -1.21
CA THR A 125 -4.22 17.57 -2.27
C THR A 125 -2.86 17.23 -2.88
N HIS A 126 -2.01 16.50 -2.16
CA HIS A 126 -0.73 15.97 -2.61
C HIS A 126 -0.37 14.72 -1.80
N ILE A 127 0.55 13.94 -2.32
CA ILE A 127 1.20 12.78 -1.69
C ILE A 127 2.68 12.92 -2.02
N ASP A 128 3.56 12.78 -1.01
CA ASP A 128 5.02 12.83 -1.20
C ASP A 128 5.60 11.45 -1.45
N PHE A 129 5.04 10.42 -0.80
CA PHE A 129 5.40 9.03 -0.99
C PHE A 129 4.14 8.15 -1.07
N LEU A 130 3.99 7.43 -2.17
CA LEU A 130 2.91 6.47 -2.39
C LEU A 130 3.48 5.05 -2.50
N LYS A 131 3.18 4.20 -1.52
CA LYS A 131 3.42 2.75 -1.60
C LYS A 131 2.11 2.04 -1.88
N PHE A 132 2.14 1.07 -2.79
CA PHE A 132 1.03 0.14 -2.94
C PHE A 132 1.52 -1.25 -3.35
N ASP A 133 0.97 -2.21 -2.64
CA ASP A 133 1.18 -3.63 -2.76
C ASP A 133 -0.14 -4.27 -2.34
N CYS A 134 -1.05 -4.46 -3.29
CA CYS A 134 -2.45 -4.75 -3.02
C CYS A 134 -3.01 -5.91 -3.85
N GLU A 135 -2.12 -6.86 -4.19
CA GLU A 135 -2.47 -8.19 -4.66
C GLU A 135 -3.33 -8.22 -5.95
N GLY A 136 -3.09 -7.25 -6.83
CA GLY A 136 -3.74 -7.11 -8.14
C GLY A 136 -4.58 -5.84 -8.31
N GLY A 137 -4.76 -5.02 -7.26
CA GLY A 137 -5.40 -3.71 -7.33
C GLY A 137 -4.51 -2.61 -7.94
N GLU A 138 -3.21 -2.88 -8.14
CA GLU A 138 -2.22 -1.93 -8.67
C GLU A 138 -2.66 -1.35 -10.03
N TYR A 139 -3.27 -2.19 -10.87
CA TYR A 139 -3.74 -1.79 -12.19
C TYR A 139 -4.92 -0.81 -12.16
N ASP A 140 -5.72 -0.83 -11.10
CA ASP A 140 -6.82 0.13 -10.92
C ASP A 140 -6.29 1.47 -10.41
N ILE A 141 -5.21 1.47 -9.63
CA ILE A 141 -4.49 2.67 -9.21
C ILE A 141 -3.79 3.28 -10.43
N PHE A 142 -3.01 2.52 -11.18
CA PHE A 142 -2.37 2.93 -12.44
C PHE A 142 -3.33 2.96 -13.63
N SER A 143 -4.56 3.40 -13.42
CA SER A 143 -5.51 3.59 -14.52
C SER A 143 -5.37 4.97 -15.15
N GLU A 144 -5.76 5.12 -16.41
CA GLU A 144 -5.76 6.39 -17.14
C GLU A 144 -6.48 7.51 -16.37
N LYS A 145 -7.52 7.15 -15.59
CA LYS A 145 -8.31 8.10 -14.78
C LYS A 145 -7.51 8.77 -13.66
N ASN A 146 -6.43 8.14 -13.21
CA ASN A 146 -5.63 8.58 -12.07
C ASN A 146 -4.29 9.20 -12.49
N ILE A 147 -3.91 9.10 -13.77
CA ILE A 147 -2.58 9.48 -14.26
C ILE A 147 -2.22 10.92 -13.93
N ASP A 148 -3.16 11.86 -14.10
CA ASP A 148 -2.86 13.27 -13.86
C ASP A 148 -2.53 13.54 -12.37
N PHE A 149 -3.19 12.85 -11.46
CA PHE A 149 -2.86 12.93 -10.04
C PHE A 149 -1.53 12.20 -9.75
N LEU A 150 -1.35 10.98 -10.26
CA LEU A 150 -0.16 10.18 -10.02
C LEU A 150 1.12 10.86 -10.51
N LYS A 151 1.07 11.62 -11.62
CA LYS A 151 2.19 12.44 -12.10
C LYS A 151 2.63 13.53 -11.11
N THR A 152 1.77 13.91 -10.18
CA THR A 152 2.12 14.89 -9.13
C THR A 152 2.81 14.24 -7.93
N VAL A 153 2.81 12.91 -7.83
CA VAL A 153 3.43 12.16 -6.74
C VAL A 153 4.91 11.95 -7.05
N PRO A 154 5.83 12.54 -6.30
CA PRO A 154 7.26 12.49 -6.61
C PRO A 154 7.90 11.13 -6.37
N LYS A 155 7.38 10.33 -5.44
CA LYS A 155 7.96 9.05 -5.04
C LYS A 155 6.85 7.98 -5.02
N ILE A 156 6.97 6.99 -5.93
CA ILE A 156 6.03 5.85 -6.00
C ILE A 156 6.82 4.56 -5.88
N ALA A 157 6.45 3.73 -4.93
CA ALA A 157 6.96 2.37 -4.77
C ALA A 157 5.80 1.37 -4.88
N CYS A 158 5.92 0.36 -5.73
CA CYS A 158 4.85 -0.62 -5.90
C CYS A 158 5.38 -2.01 -6.19
N GLU A 159 4.62 -3.01 -5.78
CA GLU A 159 4.76 -4.38 -6.25
C GLU A 159 3.66 -4.69 -7.27
N MET A 160 4.06 -5.18 -8.47
CA MET A 160 3.12 -5.48 -9.55
C MET A 160 2.86 -6.99 -9.62
N HIS A 161 1.64 -7.41 -9.31
CA HIS A 161 1.28 -8.81 -9.26
C HIS A 161 0.87 -9.38 -10.63
N LEU A 162 1.54 -10.47 -11.05
CA LEU A 162 1.35 -11.15 -12.35
C LEU A 162 0.75 -12.57 -12.17
N ARG A 163 -0.25 -12.70 -11.31
CA ARG A 163 -0.79 -14.01 -10.89
C ARG A 163 -1.73 -14.68 -11.91
N THR A 164 -2.26 -13.93 -12.86
CA THR A 164 -3.24 -14.41 -13.84
C THR A 164 -2.90 -13.89 -15.24
N LYS A 165 -3.45 -14.54 -16.28
CA LYS A 165 -3.33 -14.02 -17.66
C LYS A 165 -3.89 -12.59 -17.80
N LEU A 166 -4.97 -12.28 -17.07
CA LEU A 166 -5.52 -10.93 -17.04
C LEU A 166 -4.54 -9.92 -16.44
N HIS A 167 -3.82 -10.30 -15.38
CA HIS A 167 -2.78 -9.45 -14.80
C HIS A 167 -1.62 -9.24 -15.78
N GLU A 168 -1.21 -10.26 -16.52
CA GLU A 168 -0.18 -10.13 -17.56
C GLU A 168 -0.61 -9.18 -18.70
N GLU A 169 -1.89 -9.20 -19.10
CA GLU A 169 -2.45 -8.30 -20.11
C GLU A 169 -2.50 -6.87 -19.57
N LYS A 170 -2.98 -6.67 -18.35
CA LYS A 170 -3.00 -5.37 -17.67
C LYS A 170 -1.58 -4.81 -17.49
N PHE A 171 -0.61 -5.66 -17.12
CA PHE A 171 0.79 -5.25 -16.98
C PHE A 171 1.39 -4.81 -18.32
N ARG A 172 1.13 -5.54 -19.42
CA ARG A 172 1.55 -5.12 -20.76
C ARG A 172 0.96 -3.76 -21.12
N HIS A 173 -0.34 -3.57 -20.87
CA HIS A 173 -0.99 -2.27 -21.10
C HIS A 173 -0.34 -1.16 -20.25
N PHE A 174 -0.12 -1.41 -18.95
CA PHE A 174 0.57 -0.49 -18.05
C PHE A 174 1.95 -0.11 -18.59
N ARG A 175 2.79 -1.11 -18.89
CA ARG A 175 4.16 -0.89 -19.41
C ARG A 175 4.15 -0.07 -20.69
N ASP A 176 3.29 -0.41 -21.64
CA ASP A 176 3.32 0.12 -22.99
C ASP A 176 2.60 1.48 -23.12
N ASN A 177 1.62 1.77 -22.26
CA ASN A 177 0.76 2.96 -22.39
C ASN A 177 0.75 3.89 -21.18
N ILE A 178 1.00 3.36 -19.97
CA ILE A 178 0.90 4.12 -18.72
C ILE A 178 2.28 4.58 -18.24
N LEU A 179 3.22 3.64 -18.17
CA LEU A 179 4.55 3.84 -17.60
C LEU A 179 5.32 4.99 -18.27
N GLN A 180 5.18 5.15 -19.58
CA GLN A 180 5.78 6.26 -20.34
C GLN A 180 5.34 7.68 -19.90
N ASN A 181 4.29 7.78 -19.08
CA ASN A 181 3.85 9.06 -18.52
C ASN A 181 4.69 9.52 -17.32
N PHE A 182 5.55 8.66 -16.80
CA PHE A 182 6.45 8.96 -15.70
C PHE A 182 7.87 9.14 -16.22
N THR A 183 8.64 10.03 -15.60
CA THR A 183 9.96 10.43 -16.13
C THR A 183 11.15 9.73 -15.46
N ASN A 184 10.94 9.13 -14.29
CA ASN A 184 11.97 8.43 -13.51
C ASN A 184 11.40 7.12 -12.97
N PHE A 185 12.03 6.00 -13.29
CA PHE A 185 11.68 4.66 -12.82
C PHE A 185 12.86 4.02 -12.13
#